data_1c9f5766db95f15873f99e9d57e89916
#
_entry.id   1c9f5766db95f15873f99e9d57e89916
#
_cell.length_a   1.000
_cell.length_b   1.000
_cell.length_c   1.000
_cell.angle_alpha   90.00
_cell.angle_beta   90.00
_cell.angle_gamma   90.00
#
_symmetry.space_group_name_H-M   'P 1'
#
loop_
_entity.id
_entity.type
_entity.pdbx_description
1 polymer ?
#
loop_
_entity_poly.entity_id
_entity_poly.type
_entity_poly.pdbx_seq_one_letter_code
_entity_poly.pdbx_strand_id
1 'polypeptide(L)'
;MGNKVNFLLGGLALVPCVGAAKSKVTTQKQRPNVIYIFPDQFRNFALGVWSQPGYRERLGCVGDPVHTPNLDAFAREAVVLTSAMSNCPLSSPHRGSLLTGMYPNKSGVPLNCNSNRPISSLRKDATCIGDVFSQNGYDCAYIGKLHADFPTKNDPQRPGMYVEDKVPVWDAYTEKANRHGFNYWYAYGTFDEHKNPHYWDNEGVKHEPREWSPLHEAKVAMNYIKNKGGVRNKRKPFFMMIAMNPPHSPYRSLNDCMEEDYNVYRNKPLDSLLIRPNANRELDKAVSARYYFASVTGVDRMFGYILKCLKEQGLDKNTIVIFSSDHGETMCSQNTDDPKNSPYRESMNVPFMVRYPGKVKPRVDDLLLSSPDIMPTVLGLAGLEQKIPQEVQGKDYSGIFFNNNKAVTRPDAALYIQNVGGKKNSEGKIISYFPSARGLKTARYTFAIYITPKHKIKQVLLFDDVEDPYQMRNIPLTERPDEVKKLCKQLGTLLKDIDDPWYKDRILADMVTYP
;
A
#
# COMPACT_ATOMS: atom_id res chain seq x y z
N MET A 1 41.06 100.20 23.95
CA MET A 1 41.77 99.05 23.45
C MET A 1 41.15 97.85 24.17
N GLY A 2 40.17 97.20 23.63
CA GLY A 2 39.45 96.16 24.29
C GLY A 2 39.08 95.07 23.29
N ASN A 3 39.66 93.89 23.53
CA ASN A 3 39.35 92.69 22.70
C ASN A 3 38.08 92.03 23.26
N LYS A 4 37.11 91.86 22.43
CA LYS A 4 35.93 91.03 22.69
C LYS A 4 36.22 89.60 22.21
N VAL A 5 36.10 88.70 23.16
CA VAL A 5 36.14 87.25 22.90
C VAL A 5 34.66 86.77 22.68
N ASN A 6 34.39 86.18 21.50
CA ASN A 6 33.12 85.50 21.20
C ASN A 6 33.17 84.07 21.61
N PHE A 7 32.23 83.60 22.46
CA PHE A 7 31.97 82.19 22.74
C PHE A 7 31.05 81.63 21.67
N LEU A 8 31.52 80.58 21.03
CA LEU A 8 30.70 79.73 20.17
C LEU A 8 30.11 78.60 21.00
N LEU A 9 28.80 78.52 21.06
CA LEU A 9 28.03 77.41 21.58
C LEU A 9 28.02 76.29 20.56
N GLY A 10 28.64 75.16 20.90
CA GLY A 10 28.55 73.91 20.15
C GLY A 10 27.25 73.17 20.43
N GLY A 11 26.40 73.04 19.43
CA GLY A 11 25.17 72.23 19.51
C GLY A 11 25.51 70.75 19.41
N LEU A 12 25.15 69.97 20.45
CA LEU A 12 25.14 68.51 20.40
C LEU A 12 24.00 68.04 19.50
N ALA A 13 24.35 67.41 18.36
CA ALA A 13 23.40 66.71 17.54
C ALA A 13 23.11 65.32 18.15
N LEU A 14 21.88 65.11 18.58
CA LEU A 14 21.36 63.78 18.99
C LEU A 14 21.19 62.93 17.73
N VAL A 15 22.01 61.86 17.60
CA VAL A 15 21.83 60.82 16.60
C VAL A 15 20.72 59.86 17.08
N PRO A 16 19.63 59.67 16.34
CA PRO A 16 18.64 58.68 16.76
C PRO A 16 19.20 57.25 16.56
N CYS A 17 19.28 56.47 17.64
CA CYS A 17 19.52 55.05 17.59
C CYS A 17 18.39 54.36 16.78
N VAL A 18 18.71 53.98 15.56
CA VAL A 18 17.84 53.09 14.77
C VAL A 18 17.88 51.72 15.41
N GLY A 19 16.82 51.40 16.12
CA GLY A 19 16.61 50.08 16.69
C GLY A 19 16.61 49.02 15.56
N ALA A 20 17.60 48.15 15.53
CA ALA A 20 17.62 47.01 14.65
C ALA A 20 16.38 46.12 14.93
N ALA A 21 15.39 46.18 14.07
CA ALA A 21 14.28 45.24 14.07
C ALA A 21 14.85 43.85 13.88
N LYS A 22 14.87 43.04 14.96
CA LYS A 22 15.12 41.60 14.84
C LYS A 22 14.05 41.02 13.92
N SER A 23 14.38 40.78 12.66
CA SER A 23 13.55 39.99 11.76
C SER A 23 13.30 38.66 12.45
N LYS A 24 12.06 38.37 12.82
CA LYS A 24 11.64 37.03 13.19
C LYS A 24 11.87 36.17 11.95
N VAL A 25 13.00 35.47 11.93
CA VAL A 25 13.20 34.34 11.02
C VAL A 25 12.09 33.37 11.39
N THR A 26 11.00 33.43 10.66
CA THR A 26 9.99 32.38 10.68
C THR A 26 10.71 31.12 10.20
N THR A 27 11.15 30.27 11.11
CA THR A 27 11.65 28.94 10.81
C THR A 27 10.53 28.25 10.06
N GLN A 28 10.65 28.20 8.74
CA GLN A 28 9.73 27.46 7.87
C GLN A 28 9.75 26.03 8.40
N LYS A 29 8.59 25.58 8.92
CA LYS A 29 8.46 24.28 9.56
C LYS A 29 8.90 23.23 8.56
N GLN A 30 10.03 22.56 8.83
CA GLN A 30 10.60 21.57 7.92
C GLN A 30 9.56 20.47 7.66
N ARG A 31 9.18 20.25 6.39
CA ARG A 31 8.26 19.19 6.00
C ARG A 31 8.85 17.84 6.38
N PRO A 32 8.03 16.85 6.79
CA PRO A 32 8.52 15.53 7.14
C PRO A 32 9.05 14.76 5.93
N ASN A 33 10.01 13.86 6.16
CA ASN A 33 10.24 12.77 5.22
C ASN A 33 9.06 11.78 5.31
N VAL A 34 8.86 11.01 4.24
CA VAL A 34 7.84 9.97 4.19
C VAL A 34 8.47 8.68 3.66
N ILE A 35 8.31 7.59 4.39
CA ILE A 35 8.69 6.24 3.96
C ILE A 35 7.44 5.36 3.96
N TYR A 36 7.12 4.78 2.80
CA TYR A 36 6.03 3.86 2.61
C TYR A 36 6.60 2.47 2.26
N ILE A 37 6.47 1.51 3.18
CA ILE A 37 6.98 0.16 3.03
C ILE A 37 5.79 -0.78 2.86
N PHE A 38 5.75 -1.53 1.75
CA PHE A 38 4.65 -2.44 1.47
C PHE A 38 5.14 -3.72 0.78
N PRO A 39 5.40 -4.78 1.56
CA PRO A 39 5.64 -6.10 1.01
C PRO A 39 4.40 -6.64 0.30
N ASP A 40 4.60 -7.41 -0.79
CA ASP A 40 3.53 -8.03 -1.56
C ASP A 40 2.95 -9.24 -0.81
N GLN A 41 1.62 -9.37 -0.81
CA GLN A 41 0.91 -10.52 -0.26
C GLN A 41 1.11 -10.74 1.25
N PHE A 42 1.35 -9.66 2.00
CA PHE A 42 1.50 -9.72 3.46
C PHE A 42 0.12 -9.63 4.13
N ARG A 43 -0.41 -10.76 4.60
CA ARG A 43 -1.75 -10.79 5.23
C ARG A 43 -1.78 -10.02 6.56
N ASN A 44 -2.87 -9.29 6.81
CA ASN A 44 -3.03 -8.52 8.05
C ASN A 44 -2.85 -9.37 9.32
N PHE A 45 -3.31 -10.60 9.30
CA PHE A 45 -3.25 -11.51 10.45
C PHE A 45 -1.82 -11.98 10.79
N ALA A 46 -0.86 -11.82 9.87
CA ALA A 46 0.54 -12.20 10.06
C ALA A 46 1.36 -11.08 10.75
N LEU A 47 0.85 -10.52 11.83
CA LEU A 47 1.52 -9.59 12.75
C LEU A 47 1.44 -10.16 14.15
N GLY A 48 2.59 -10.34 14.82
CA GLY A 48 2.68 -10.88 16.18
C GLY A 48 1.94 -10.03 17.22
N VAL A 49 1.84 -8.71 16.97
CA VAL A 49 1.11 -7.78 17.84
C VAL A 49 -0.36 -8.19 18.05
N TRP A 50 -0.99 -8.87 17.08
CA TRP A 50 -2.37 -9.34 17.22
C TRP A 50 -2.56 -10.45 18.28
N SER A 51 -1.48 -11.03 18.79
CA SER A 51 -1.50 -11.95 19.91
C SER A 51 -1.35 -11.27 21.27
N GLN A 52 -1.04 -9.95 21.29
CA GLN A 52 -0.80 -9.19 22.51
C GLN A 52 -2.10 -8.61 23.09
N PRO A 53 -2.21 -8.51 24.43
CA PRO A 53 -3.35 -7.85 25.08
C PRO A 53 -3.56 -6.41 24.60
N GLY A 54 -4.83 -6.01 24.46
CA GLY A 54 -5.23 -4.70 23.92
C GLY A 54 -5.28 -4.62 22.39
N TYR A 55 -4.49 -5.43 21.69
CA TYR A 55 -4.56 -5.54 20.21
C TYR A 55 -5.47 -6.68 19.77
N ARG A 56 -5.36 -7.83 20.43
CA ARG A 56 -6.16 -9.03 20.12
C ARG A 56 -7.67 -8.76 20.21
N GLU A 57 -8.10 -8.09 21.27
CA GLU A 57 -9.50 -7.74 21.51
C GLU A 57 -10.02 -6.78 20.43
N ARG A 58 -9.16 -5.88 19.94
CA ARG A 58 -9.51 -4.93 18.88
C ARG A 58 -9.60 -5.57 17.51
N LEU A 59 -8.80 -6.60 17.22
CA LEU A 59 -8.88 -7.37 15.97
C LEU A 59 -10.15 -8.23 15.92
N GLY A 60 -10.64 -8.69 17.06
CA GLY A 60 -11.83 -9.52 17.19
C GLY A 60 -11.66 -10.97 16.73
N CYS A 61 -10.43 -11.42 16.43
CA CYS A 61 -10.12 -12.80 16.06
C CYS A 61 -8.66 -13.12 16.37
N VAL A 62 -8.26 -14.38 16.17
CA VAL A 62 -6.87 -14.82 16.41
C VAL A 62 -5.97 -14.39 15.24
N GLY A 63 -4.84 -13.79 15.55
CA GLY A 63 -3.73 -13.58 14.62
C GLY A 63 -2.92 -14.85 14.37
N ASP A 64 -2.09 -14.84 13.35
CA ASP A 64 -1.17 -15.95 13.08
C ASP A 64 -0.01 -15.98 14.11
N PRO A 65 0.52 -17.16 14.43
CA PRO A 65 1.60 -17.31 15.43
C PRO A 65 2.97 -16.99 14.81
N VAL A 66 3.12 -15.78 14.30
CA VAL A 66 4.34 -15.31 13.62
C VAL A 66 5.26 -14.53 14.57
N HIS A 67 6.54 -14.49 14.24
CA HIS A 67 7.55 -13.76 14.98
C HIS A 67 7.90 -12.45 14.25
N THR A 68 7.33 -11.33 14.72
CA THR A 68 7.50 -10.00 14.10
C THR A 68 7.87 -8.93 15.13
N PRO A 69 9.00 -9.08 15.86
CA PRO A 69 9.32 -8.22 17.00
C PRO A 69 9.52 -6.74 16.64
N ASN A 70 9.98 -6.43 15.43
CA ASN A 70 10.20 -5.05 14.99
C ASN A 70 8.87 -4.36 14.63
N LEU A 71 7.98 -5.05 13.92
CA LEU A 71 6.63 -4.56 13.63
C LEU A 71 5.78 -4.46 14.90
N ASP A 72 5.95 -5.39 15.86
CA ASP A 72 5.30 -5.34 17.16
C ASP A 72 5.76 -4.13 17.98
N ALA A 73 7.05 -3.84 17.96
CA ALA A 73 7.60 -2.64 18.60
C ALA A 73 7.10 -1.36 17.91
N PHE A 74 7.05 -1.37 16.58
CA PHE A 74 6.55 -0.26 15.78
C PHE A 74 5.06 0.01 16.03
N ALA A 75 4.24 -1.03 16.16
CA ALA A 75 2.82 -0.94 16.44
C ALA A 75 2.53 -0.17 17.75
N ARG A 76 3.39 -0.33 18.77
CA ARG A 76 3.27 0.41 20.04
C ARG A 76 3.54 1.91 19.91
N GLU A 77 4.16 2.35 18.81
CA GLU A 77 4.45 3.76 18.52
C GLU A 77 3.60 4.32 17.37
N ALA A 78 2.66 3.53 16.82
CA ALA A 78 1.90 3.85 15.63
C ALA A 78 0.38 3.84 15.86
N VAL A 79 -0.36 4.43 14.93
CA VAL A 79 -1.76 4.06 14.72
C VAL A 79 -1.78 2.78 13.90
N VAL A 80 -2.47 1.75 14.40
CA VAL A 80 -2.61 0.44 13.77
C VAL A 80 -4.06 0.25 13.34
N LEU A 81 -4.32 0.07 12.04
CA LEU A 81 -5.66 -0.16 11.53
C LEU A 81 -6.03 -1.65 11.57
N THR A 82 -7.24 -1.96 12.07
CA THR A 82 -7.81 -3.32 12.00
C THR A 82 -8.48 -3.62 10.68
N SER A 83 -8.83 -2.58 9.91
CA SER A 83 -9.77 -2.66 8.79
C SER A 83 -9.30 -1.94 7.53
N ALA A 84 -7.99 -1.80 7.32
CA ALA A 84 -7.47 -1.35 6.03
C ALA A 84 -7.68 -2.44 4.97
N MET A 85 -8.06 -2.04 3.75
CA MET A 85 -8.62 -2.93 2.75
C MET A 85 -7.99 -2.74 1.37
N SER A 86 -7.66 -3.85 0.71
CA SER A 86 -7.42 -3.89 -0.73
C SER A 86 -8.76 -4.07 -1.46
N ASN A 87 -9.22 -3.05 -2.16
CA ASN A 87 -10.51 -3.09 -2.88
C ASN A 87 -10.55 -4.11 -4.01
N CYS A 88 -9.43 -4.31 -4.68
CA CYS A 88 -9.20 -5.35 -5.65
C CYS A 88 -7.93 -6.08 -5.21
N PRO A 89 -8.06 -7.18 -4.45
CA PRO A 89 -6.93 -7.82 -3.78
C PRO A 89 -6.05 -8.61 -4.76
N LEU A 90 -5.47 -7.87 -5.71
CA LEU A 90 -4.49 -8.29 -6.71
C LEU A 90 -3.40 -7.23 -6.82
N SER A 91 -2.16 -7.64 -7.07
CA SER A 91 -0.99 -6.76 -7.05
C SER A 91 -1.13 -5.54 -7.96
N SER A 92 -1.30 -5.71 -9.29
CA SER A 92 -1.34 -4.56 -10.21
C SER A 92 -2.52 -3.62 -9.96
N PRO A 93 -3.78 -4.09 -9.80
CA PRO A 93 -4.92 -3.21 -9.50
C PRO A 93 -4.75 -2.42 -8.22
N HIS A 94 -4.28 -3.05 -7.13
CA HIS A 94 -4.00 -2.35 -5.89
C HIS A 94 -2.92 -1.28 -6.07
N ARG A 95 -1.80 -1.63 -6.73
CA ARG A 95 -0.67 -0.71 -6.96
C ARG A 95 -1.07 0.47 -7.82
N GLY A 96 -1.88 0.24 -8.87
CA GLY A 96 -2.50 1.32 -9.64
C GLY A 96 -3.35 2.24 -8.76
N SER A 97 -4.18 1.68 -7.88
CA SER A 97 -5.01 2.46 -6.96
C SER A 97 -4.19 3.23 -5.91
N LEU A 98 -3.18 2.59 -5.34
CA LEU A 98 -2.25 3.21 -4.37
C LEU A 98 -1.50 4.41 -4.99
N LEU A 99 -0.99 4.25 -6.21
CA LEU A 99 -0.18 5.28 -6.86
C LEU A 99 -1.01 6.50 -7.31
N THR A 100 -2.26 6.27 -7.73
CA THR A 100 -3.09 7.31 -8.36
C THR A 100 -4.22 7.85 -7.48
N GLY A 101 -4.58 7.15 -6.39
CA GLY A 101 -5.79 7.47 -5.62
C GLY A 101 -7.09 7.15 -6.38
N MET A 102 -7.04 6.32 -7.43
CA MET A 102 -8.19 5.97 -8.25
C MET A 102 -8.50 4.47 -8.17
N TYR A 103 -9.75 4.09 -8.40
CA TYR A 103 -10.13 2.69 -8.53
C TYR A 103 -9.55 2.05 -9.81
N PRO A 104 -9.45 0.70 -9.88
CA PRO A 104 -8.74 0.00 -10.97
C PRO A 104 -9.16 0.41 -12.37
N ASN A 105 -10.45 0.63 -12.60
CA ASN A 105 -10.96 1.01 -13.92
C ASN A 105 -10.46 2.40 -14.38
N LYS A 106 -10.33 3.35 -13.44
CA LYS A 106 -9.89 4.72 -13.73
C LYS A 106 -8.37 4.86 -13.72
N SER A 107 -7.67 4.08 -12.90
CA SER A 107 -6.21 4.06 -12.87
C SER A 107 -5.58 3.45 -14.14
N GLY A 108 -6.37 2.71 -14.93
CA GLY A 108 -5.91 1.96 -16.11
C GLY A 108 -5.43 0.54 -15.82
N VAL A 109 -5.59 0.06 -14.57
CA VAL A 109 -5.06 -1.24 -14.13
C VAL A 109 -6.19 -2.16 -13.64
N PRO A 110 -7.13 -2.57 -14.51
CA PRO A 110 -8.25 -3.43 -14.11
C PRO A 110 -7.87 -4.88 -13.81
N LEU A 111 -6.71 -5.36 -14.30
CA LEU A 111 -6.18 -6.71 -14.16
C LEU A 111 -4.68 -6.67 -13.80
N ASN A 112 -4.11 -7.80 -13.37
CA ASN A 112 -2.66 -7.91 -13.29
C ASN A 112 -2.01 -7.68 -14.65
N CYS A 113 -0.96 -6.86 -14.69
CA CYS A 113 -0.23 -6.51 -15.91
C CYS A 113 0.58 -7.70 -16.42
N ASN A 114 0.46 -8.01 -17.70
CA ASN A 114 1.36 -8.89 -18.46
C ASN A 114 1.17 -8.67 -19.96
N SER A 115 2.06 -9.22 -20.79
CA SER A 115 2.06 -8.99 -22.24
C SER A 115 0.78 -9.46 -22.98
N ASN A 116 -0.06 -10.29 -22.34
CA ASN A 116 -1.34 -10.73 -22.90
C ASN A 116 -2.51 -9.84 -22.49
N ARG A 117 -2.28 -8.75 -21.73
CA ARG A 117 -3.33 -7.86 -21.18
C ARG A 117 -3.05 -6.39 -21.49
N PRO A 118 -3.06 -5.97 -22.79
CA PRO A 118 -2.75 -4.60 -23.18
C PRO A 118 -3.70 -3.54 -22.62
N ILE A 119 -4.84 -3.96 -22.08
CA ILE A 119 -5.80 -3.09 -21.39
C ILE A 119 -5.41 -2.75 -19.96
N SER A 120 -4.37 -3.37 -19.42
CA SER A 120 -3.96 -3.20 -18.03
C SER A 120 -2.55 -2.63 -17.96
N SER A 121 -2.48 -1.34 -17.75
CA SER A 121 -1.26 -0.57 -17.51
C SER A 121 -1.62 0.73 -16.82
N LEU A 122 -0.76 1.18 -15.92
CA LEU A 122 -0.92 2.49 -15.30
C LEU A 122 -1.02 3.57 -16.38
N ARG A 123 -2.01 4.45 -16.26
CA ARG A 123 -2.19 5.56 -17.20
C ARG A 123 -0.98 6.49 -17.16
N LYS A 124 -0.38 6.77 -18.32
CA LYS A 124 0.78 7.66 -18.45
C LYS A 124 0.46 9.12 -18.12
N ASP A 125 -0.80 9.52 -18.31
CA ASP A 125 -1.31 10.86 -18.03
C ASP A 125 -1.85 11.03 -16.61
N ALA A 126 -1.91 9.96 -15.81
CA ALA A 126 -2.33 10.03 -14.42
C ALA A 126 -1.30 10.77 -13.56
N THR A 127 -1.77 11.67 -12.70
CA THR A 127 -0.93 12.26 -11.67
C THR A 127 -0.81 11.31 -10.49
N CYS A 128 0.39 10.73 -10.32
CA CYS A 128 0.66 9.78 -9.26
C CYS A 128 1.22 10.46 -7.99
N ILE A 129 1.23 9.73 -6.89
CA ILE A 129 1.73 10.21 -5.59
C ILE A 129 3.16 10.76 -5.67
N GLY A 130 4.06 10.09 -6.45
CA GLY A 130 5.43 10.55 -6.64
C GLY A 130 5.52 11.86 -7.41
N ASP A 131 4.62 12.10 -8.39
CA ASP A 131 4.54 13.37 -9.11
C ASP A 131 4.18 14.52 -8.14
N VAL A 132 3.17 14.29 -7.27
CA VAL A 132 2.75 15.32 -6.31
C VAL A 132 3.88 15.63 -5.33
N PHE A 133 4.54 14.63 -4.77
CA PHE A 133 5.68 14.85 -3.88
C PHE A 133 6.82 15.59 -4.59
N SER A 134 7.22 15.14 -5.78
CA SER A 134 8.32 15.73 -6.55
C SER A 134 8.04 17.20 -6.91
N GLN A 135 6.84 17.50 -7.42
CA GLN A 135 6.39 18.87 -7.74
C GLN A 135 6.34 19.79 -6.52
N ASN A 136 6.24 19.21 -5.31
CA ASN A 136 6.23 19.95 -4.05
C ASN A 136 7.57 19.92 -3.31
N GLY A 137 8.67 19.64 -4.01
CA GLY A 137 10.03 19.84 -3.53
C GLY A 137 10.61 18.67 -2.73
N TYR A 138 10.07 17.46 -2.86
CA TYR A 138 10.64 16.25 -2.31
C TYR A 138 11.61 15.60 -3.29
N ASP A 139 12.64 14.94 -2.77
CA ASP A 139 13.37 13.91 -3.52
C ASP A 139 12.61 12.60 -3.38
N CYS A 140 12.30 11.94 -4.52
CA CYS A 140 11.42 10.78 -4.53
C CYS A 140 12.18 9.52 -4.95
N ALA A 141 12.09 8.44 -4.15
CA ALA A 141 12.73 7.16 -4.39
C ALA A 141 11.71 6.03 -4.51
N TYR A 142 11.89 5.16 -5.51
CA TYR A 142 11.16 3.91 -5.64
C TYR A 142 12.14 2.73 -5.66
N ILE A 143 11.91 1.74 -4.78
CA ILE A 143 12.78 0.56 -4.61
C ILE A 143 11.91 -0.70 -4.64
N GLY A 144 12.26 -1.67 -5.50
CA GLY A 144 11.61 -2.98 -5.56
C GLY A 144 10.52 -3.11 -6.63
N LYS A 145 9.51 -3.93 -6.37
CA LYS A 145 8.48 -4.35 -7.33
C LYS A 145 7.50 -3.22 -7.67
N LEU A 146 7.35 -2.88 -8.97
CA LEU A 146 6.30 -1.96 -9.44
C LEU A 146 5.02 -2.68 -9.85
N HIS A 147 5.09 -3.62 -10.76
CA HIS A 147 3.98 -4.44 -11.30
C HIS A 147 2.72 -3.62 -11.66
N ALA A 148 2.90 -2.46 -12.27
CA ALA A 148 1.81 -1.58 -12.71
C ALA A 148 1.90 -1.23 -14.20
N ASP A 149 2.98 -1.63 -14.89
CA ASP A 149 3.21 -1.37 -16.30
C ASP A 149 2.88 -2.59 -17.16
N PHE A 150 2.37 -2.32 -18.37
CA PHE A 150 2.28 -3.31 -19.44
C PHE A 150 3.68 -3.59 -20.00
N PRO A 151 4.15 -4.86 -20.02
CA PRO A 151 5.44 -5.21 -20.57
C PRO A 151 5.53 -4.89 -22.07
N THR A 152 6.57 -4.16 -22.49
CA THR A 152 6.84 -3.81 -23.87
C THR A 152 8.21 -4.34 -24.30
N LYS A 153 8.53 -4.28 -25.60
CA LYS A 153 9.83 -4.71 -26.14
C LYS A 153 10.89 -3.60 -25.97
N ASN A 154 11.15 -3.23 -24.70
CA ASN A 154 12.01 -2.12 -24.33
C ASN A 154 13.15 -2.51 -23.37
N ASP A 155 13.62 -3.76 -23.44
CA ASP A 155 14.77 -4.22 -22.64
C ASP A 155 16.00 -3.33 -22.93
N PRO A 156 16.53 -2.61 -21.92
CA PRO A 156 17.70 -1.73 -22.14
C PRO A 156 18.95 -2.47 -22.59
N GLN A 157 19.10 -3.75 -22.25
CA GLN A 157 20.24 -4.59 -22.64
C GLN A 157 20.02 -5.30 -23.98
N ARG A 158 18.77 -5.46 -24.43
CA ARG A 158 18.39 -6.15 -25.67
C ARG A 158 17.37 -5.31 -26.46
N PRO A 159 17.77 -4.25 -27.14
CA PRO A 159 16.84 -3.35 -27.85
C PRO A 159 15.88 -4.08 -28.77
N GLY A 160 14.58 -3.79 -28.66
CA GLY A 160 13.53 -4.42 -29.45
C GLY A 160 13.05 -5.78 -28.90
N MET A 161 13.56 -6.23 -27.76
CA MET A 161 13.14 -7.45 -27.08
C MET A 161 12.40 -7.15 -25.77
N TYR A 162 11.63 -8.13 -25.29
CA TYR A 162 11.12 -8.12 -23.92
C TYR A 162 12.26 -8.43 -22.94
N VAL A 163 12.08 -8.03 -21.66
CA VAL A 163 13.05 -8.27 -20.57
C VAL A 163 13.18 -9.75 -20.18
N GLU A 164 12.23 -10.59 -20.58
CA GLU A 164 12.26 -12.04 -20.41
C GLU A 164 11.71 -12.75 -21.65
N ASP A 165 12.07 -14.02 -21.84
CA ASP A 165 11.67 -14.81 -23.00
C ASP A 165 10.41 -15.64 -22.79
N LYS A 166 9.95 -15.77 -21.51
CA LYS A 166 8.74 -16.51 -21.14
C LYS A 166 7.47 -15.77 -21.58
N VAL A 167 6.53 -16.46 -22.20
CA VAL A 167 5.24 -15.89 -22.64
C VAL A 167 4.11 -16.49 -21.79
N PRO A 168 3.18 -15.67 -21.25
CA PRO A 168 3.19 -14.21 -21.28
C PRO A 168 4.33 -13.63 -20.48
N VAL A 169 4.87 -12.53 -20.94
CA VAL A 169 5.85 -11.73 -20.22
C VAL A 169 5.15 -11.03 -19.06
N TRP A 170 5.68 -11.22 -17.86
CA TRP A 170 5.14 -10.60 -16.64
C TRP A 170 5.97 -9.42 -16.19
N ASP A 171 7.29 -9.54 -16.34
CA ASP A 171 8.20 -8.49 -15.91
C ASP A 171 8.28 -7.36 -16.92
N ALA A 172 8.60 -6.16 -16.45
CA ALA A 172 8.63 -4.96 -17.27
C ALA A 172 9.75 -4.01 -16.83
N TYR A 173 10.49 -3.48 -17.80
CA TYR A 173 11.32 -2.31 -17.58
C TYR A 173 10.46 -1.05 -17.67
N THR A 174 10.54 -0.18 -16.65
CA THR A 174 9.83 1.09 -16.61
C THR A 174 10.72 2.21 -17.13
N GLU A 175 10.38 2.76 -18.28
CA GLU A 175 11.09 3.88 -18.89
C GLU A 175 11.02 5.13 -17.99
N LYS A 176 12.05 5.97 -18.07
CA LYS A 176 12.18 7.17 -17.22
C LYS A 176 10.94 8.09 -17.29
N ALA A 177 10.31 8.21 -18.45
CA ALA A 177 9.09 9.01 -18.64
C ALA A 177 7.86 8.46 -17.91
N ASN A 178 7.87 7.18 -17.53
CA ASN A 178 6.74 6.50 -16.86
C ASN A 178 6.99 6.30 -15.35
N ARG A 179 8.05 6.91 -14.77
CA ARG A 179 8.39 6.75 -13.35
C ARG A 179 7.66 7.72 -12.42
N HIS A 180 6.73 8.52 -12.93
CA HIS A 180 5.80 9.34 -12.16
C HIS A 180 6.44 10.09 -10.97
N GLY A 181 7.45 10.94 -11.26
CA GLY A 181 8.09 11.79 -10.26
C GLY A 181 9.18 11.12 -9.41
N PHE A 182 9.39 9.82 -9.52
CA PHE A 182 10.47 9.14 -8.82
C PHE A 182 11.80 9.37 -9.52
N ASN A 183 12.68 10.15 -8.90
CA ASN A 183 13.99 10.54 -9.44
C ASN A 183 15.15 9.65 -8.95
N TYR A 184 14.95 8.83 -7.93
CA TYR A 184 15.81 7.70 -7.59
C TYR A 184 15.03 6.42 -7.86
N TRP A 185 15.51 5.62 -8.80
CA TRP A 185 14.85 4.43 -9.27
C TRP A 185 15.74 3.21 -9.13
N TYR A 186 15.23 2.18 -8.45
CA TYR A 186 15.89 0.89 -8.33
C TYR A 186 14.82 -0.20 -8.25
N ALA A 187 14.26 -0.58 -9.41
CA ALA A 187 13.01 -1.31 -9.46
C ALA A 187 12.91 -2.25 -10.67
N TYR A 188 11.89 -3.10 -10.64
CA TYR A 188 11.52 -4.05 -11.68
C TYR A 188 9.98 -4.12 -11.76
N GLY A 189 9.45 -4.80 -12.78
CA GLY A 189 8.01 -5.04 -12.90
C GLY A 189 7.54 -6.06 -11.85
N THR A 190 7.62 -7.35 -12.18
CA THR A 190 7.37 -8.46 -11.23
C THR A 190 8.25 -9.67 -11.59
N PHE A 191 8.94 -10.19 -10.60
CA PHE A 191 9.89 -11.29 -10.77
C PHE A 191 9.99 -12.10 -9.47
N ASP A 192 9.74 -13.41 -9.56
CA ASP A 192 9.51 -14.26 -8.39
C ASP A 192 10.74 -15.11 -7.99
N GLU A 193 11.95 -14.72 -8.39
CA GLU A 193 13.21 -15.33 -7.96
C GLU A 193 13.76 -14.58 -6.75
N HIS A 194 13.36 -15.02 -5.55
CA HIS A 194 13.57 -14.25 -4.32
C HIS A 194 15.04 -14.14 -3.88
N LYS A 195 15.92 -15.09 -4.25
CA LYS A 195 17.36 -15.04 -3.93
C LYS A 195 18.26 -14.66 -5.10
N ASN A 196 17.69 -14.55 -6.28
CA ASN A 196 18.37 -14.05 -7.47
C ASN A 196 17.53 -12.98 -8.16
N PRO A 197 17.15 -11.91 -7.43
CA PRO A 197 16.35 -10.84 -7.99
C PRO A 197 17.16 -10.03 -8.99
N HIS A 198 16.46 -9.20 -9.76
CA HIS A 198 17.09 -8.17 -10.56
C HIS A 198 16.38 -6.82 -10.41
N TYR A 199 17.09 -5.77 -10.75
CA TYR A 199 16.61 -4.39 -10.68
C TYR A 199 17.23 -3.58 -11.80
N TRP A 200 16.50 -2.59 -12.31
CA TRP A 200 17.07 -1.54 -13.16
C TRP A 200 17.21 -0.26 -12.36
N ASP A 201 18.37 0.39 -12.49
CA ASP A 201 18.63 1.67 -11.86
C ASP A 201 18.12 2.86 -12.69
N ASN A 202 18.50 4.07 -12.29
CA ASN A 202 18.13 5.30 -12.99
C ASN A 202 18.55 5.32 -14.46
N GLU A 203 19.69 4.74 -14.77
CA GLU A 203 20.30 4.75 -16.11
C GLU A 203 19.89 3.53 -16.95
N GLY A 204 19.04 2.65 -16.40
CA GLY A 204 18.59 1.43 -17.06
C GLY A 204 19.63 0.30 -17.02
N VAL A 205 20.64 0.41 -16.16
CA VAL A 205 21.58 -0.68 -15.92
C VAL A 205 20.89 -1.75 -15.06
N LYS A 206 20.95 -3.00 -15.52
CA LYS A 206 20.41 -4.15 -14.82
C LYS A 206 21.40 -4.65 -13.77
N HIS A 207 20.95 -4.77 -12.53
CA HIS A 207 21.66 -5.33 -11.39
C HIS A 207 21.05 -6.66 -11.00
N GLU A 208 21.87 -7.69 -10.80
CA GLU A 208 21.46 -9.05 -10.47
C GLU A 208 22.15 -9.53 -9.17
N PRO A 209 21.75 -9.00 -8.01
CA PRO A 209 22.33 -9.42 -6.74
C PRO A 209 21.97 -10.86 -6.43
N ARG A 210 22.94 -11.62 -5.82
CA ARG A 210 22.73 -12.99 -5.37
C ARG A 210 22.47 -13.01 -3.87
N GLU A 211 21.38 -12.41 -3.48
CA GLU A 211 20.91 -12.37 -2.09
C GLU A 211 19.39 -12.23 -2.05
N TRP A 212 18.80 -12.51 -0.91
CA TRP A 212 17.35 -12.40 -0.72
C TRP A 212 16.87 -10.98 -0.97
N SER A 213 15.83 -10.82 -1.83
CA SER A 213 15.41 -9.53 -2.36
C SER A 213 15.07 -8.49 -1.28
N PRO A 214 14.34 -8.79 -0.17
CA PRO A 214 14.11 -7.80 0.88
C PRO A 214 15.38 -7.34 1.61
N LEU A 215 16.38 -8.23 1.75
CA LEU A 215 17.67 -7.85 2.33
C LEU A 215 18.40 -6.86 1.43
N HIS A 216 18.39 -7.11 0.11
CA HIS A 216 18.99 -6.21 -0.87
C HIS A 216 18.28 -4.86 -0.90
N GLU A 217 16.95 -4.86 -0.98
CA GLU A 217 16.12 -3.66 -1.00
C GLU A 217 16.28 -2.82 0.27
N ALA A 218 16.39 -3.46 1.45
CA ALA A 218 16.70 -2.76 2.70
C ALA A 218 18.09 -2.10 2.66
N LYS A 219 19.13 -2.78 2.09
CA LYS A 219 20.46 -2.20 1.92
C LYS A 219 20.42 -0.97 1.00
N VAL A 220 19.70 -1.04 -0.11
CA VAL A 220 19.51 0.08 -1.05
C VAL A 220 18.81 1.25 -0.35
N ALA A 221 17.72 0.98 0.38
CA ALA A 221 17.00 1.97 1.15
C ALA A 221 17.86 2.63 2.22
N MET A 222 18.64 1.84 2.98
CA MET A 222 19.58 2.38 3.97
C MET A 222 20.69 3.23 3.34
N ASN A 223 21.20 2.87 2.17
CA ASN A 223 22.18 3.67 1.42
C ASN A 223 21.57 5.02 0.98
N TYR A 224 20.31 5.03 0.53
CA TYR A 224 19.58 6.25 0.22
C TYR A 224 19.38 7.13 1.46
N ILE A 225 18.94 6.56 2.59
CA ILE A 225 18.76 7.26 3.88
C ILE A 225 20.08 7.91 4.32
N LYS A 226 21.19 7.16 4.29
CA LYS A 226 22.55 7.65 4.60
C LYS A 226 23.07 8.67 3.58
N ASN A 227 22.40 8.78 2.44
CA ASN A 227 22.85 9.56 1.29
C ASN A 227 24.23 9.15 0.80
N LYS A 228 24.48 7.84 0.72
CA LYS A 228 25.75 7.30 0.22
C LYS A 228 25.89 7.66 -1.26
N GLY A 229 27.02 8.24 -1.63
CA GLY A 229 27.25 8.71 -3.00
C GLY A 229 26.51 10.00 -3.39
N GLY A 230 25.85 10.70 -2.45
CA GLY A 230 25.19 11.97 -2.75
C GLY A 230 23.91 11.83 -3.58
N VAL A 231 23.22 10.68 -3.51
CA VAL A 231 22.08 10.32 -4.36
C VAL A 231 20.82 11.16 -4.14
N ARG A 232 20.76 11.95 -3.07
CA ARG A 232 19.65 12.88 -2.78
C ARG A 232 20.16 14.24 -2.27
N ASN A 233 19.34 15.26 -2.37
CA ASN A 233 19.62 16.57 -1.78
C ASN A 233 19.23 16.58 -0.27
N LYS A 234 20.22 16.62 0.62
CA LYS A 234 19.99 16.65 2.09
C LYS A 234 19.17 17.84 2.59
N ARG A 235 19.03 18.91 1.79
CA ARG A 235 18.23 20.10 2.14
C ARG A 235 16.75 19.92 1.82
N LYS A 236 16.38 18.90 1.05
CA LYS A 236 14.99 18.55 0.72
C LYS A 236 14.49 17.43 1.62
N PRO A 237 13.21 17.39 1.97
CA PRO A 237 12.58 16.18 2.47
C PRO A 237 12.58 15.12 1.37
N PHE A 238 12.44 13.85 1.74
CA PHE A 238 12.31 12.77 0.77
C PHE A 238 11.01 11.99 0.95
N PHE A 239 10.50 11.47 -0.16
CA PHE A 239 9.45 10.47 -0.21
C PHE A 239 10.04 9.17 -0.77
N MET A 240 9.94 8.06 -0.04
CA MET A 240 10.50 6.78 -0.46
C MET A 240 9.45 5.68 -0.37
N MET A 241 9.24 4.97 -1.48
CA MET A 241 8.45 3.74 -1.53
C MET A 241 9.39 2.53 -1.60
N ILE A 242 9.15 1.54 -0.74
CA ILE A 242 9.88 0.27 -0.72
C ILE A 242 8.87 -0.85 -0.88
N ALA A 243 8.89 -1.51 -2.04
CA ALA A 243 7.94 -2.51 -2.46
C ALA A 243 8.61 -3.89 -2.54
N MET A 244 8.68 -4.59 -1.40
CA MET A 244 9.30 -5.91 -1.31
C MET A 244 8.42 -6.96 -1.97
N ASN A 245 9.01 -7.92 -2.75
CA ASN A 245 8.23 -9.01 -3.31
C ASN A 245 7.83 -10.06 -2.24
N PRO A 246 8.72 -10.64 -1.42
CA PRO A 246 8.31 -11.48 -0.30
C PRO A 246 7.42 -10.74 0.71
N PRO A 247 6.42 -11.41 1.30
CA PRO A 247 6.19 -12.85 1.30
C PRO A 247 5.34 -13.41 0.13
N HIS A 248 5.23 -12.70 -1.01
CA HIS A 248 4.60 -13.25 -2.23
C HIS A 248 5.16 -14.63 -2.60
N SER A 249 4.33 -15.48 -3.21
CA SER A 249 4.79 -16.76 -3.75
C SER A 249 5.93 -16.62 -4.77
N PRO A 250 6.84 -17.62 -4.90
CA PRO A 250 6.85 -18.90 -4.20
C PRO A 250 7.27 -18.77 -2.73
N TYR A 251 6.72 -19.65 -1.90
CA TYR A 251 7.12 -19.85 -0.49
C TYR A 251 7.12 -21.37 -0.20
N ARG A 252 7.97 -22.13 -0.95
CA ARG A 252 7.99 -23.60 -0.93
C ARG A 252 9.30 -24.19 -0.48
N SER A 253 10.34 -23.38 -0.37
CA SER A 253 11.70 -23.83 -0.10
C SER A 253 12.55 -22.74 0.57
N LEU A 254 13.77 -23.10 0.95
CA LEU A 254 14.78 -22.16 1.43
C LEU A 254 15.26 -21.17 0.34
N ASN A 255 14.84 -21.31 -0.92
CA ASN A 255 15.07 -20.30 -1.95
C ASN A 255 14.17 -19.07 -1.77
N ASP A 256 13.11 -19.18 -0.97
CA ASP A 256 12.06 -18.19 -0.85
C ASP A 256 12.17 -17.34 0.43
N CYS A 257 12.99 -17.78 1.39
CA CYS A 257 13.19 -17.10 2.68
C CYS A 257 14.65 -17.26 3.18
N MET A 258 14.99 -16.55 4.23
CA MET A 258 16.26 -16.73 4.92
C MET A 258 16.19 -17.95 5.84
N GLU A 259 17.27 -18.74 5.88
CA GLU A 259 17.31 -19.95 6.69
C GLU A 259 17.19 -19.66 8.20
N GLU A 260 17.78 -18.57 8.67
CA GLU A 260 17.67 -18.13 10.07
C GLU A 260 16.22 -17.84 10.47
N ASP A 261 15.41 -17.25 9.58
CA ASP A 261 14.01 -16.99 9.82
C ASP A 261 13.18 -18.28 9.72
N TYR A 262 13.53 -19.20 8.80
CA TYR A 262 12.90 -20.50 8.69
C TYR A 262 13.11 -21.37 9.92
N ASN A 263 14.28 -21.27 10.58
CA ASN A 263 14.60 -22.04 11.79
C ASN A 263 13.61 -21.77 12.94
N VAL A 264 12.97 -20.59 12.97
CA VAL A 264 11.89 -20.27 13.93
C VAL A 264 10.69 -21.23 13.79
N TYR A 265 10.44 -21.74 12.58
CA TYR A 265 9.25 -22.54 12.22
C TYR A 265 9.55 -23.97 11.82
N ARG A 266 10.81 -24.32 11.56
CA ARG A 266 11.27 -25.61 11.00
C ARG A 266 10.59 -26.83 11.64
N ASN A 267 10.57 -26.89 12.95
CA ASN A 267 10.08 -28.04 13.73
C ASN A 267 8.68 -27.82 14.34
N LYS A 268 8.01 -26.73 14.01
CA LYS A 268 6.65 -26.48 14.53
C LYS A 268 5.65 -27.35 13.77
N PRO A 269 4.74 -28.07 14.44
CA PRO A 269 3.66 -28.78 13.78
C PRO A 269 2.73 -27.80 13.07
N LEU A 270 2.09 -28.24 11.97
CA LEU A 270 1.17 -27.40 11.19
C LEU A 270 0.01 -26.89 12.02
N ASP A 271 -0.49 -27.69 12.96
CA ASP A 271 -1.57 -27.30 13.88
C ASP A 271 -1.21 -26.13 14.78
N SER A 272 0.08 -25.95 15.07
CA SER A 272 0.58 -24.80 15.83
C SER A 272 0.85 -23.57 14.97
N LEU A 273 0.81 -23.70 13.65
CA LEU A 273 1.01 -22.61 12.69
C LEU A 273 -0.30 -22.16 12.05
N LEU A 274 -1.13 -23.09 11.64
CA LEU A 274 -2.44 -22.84 11.04
C LEU A 274 -3.53 -22.92 12.11
N ILE A 275 -3.46 -22.02 13.11
CA ILE A 275 -4.30 -22.04 14.31
C ILE A 275 -5.69 -21.46 14.10
N ARG A 276 -5.94 -20.77 12.97
CA ARG A 276 -7.22 -20.14 12.71
C ARG A 276 -8.29 -21.21 12.43
N PRO A 277 -9.52 -21.10 12.98
CA PRO A 277 -10.58 -22.10 12.82
C PRO A 277 -10.97 -22.40 11.37
N ASN A 278 -10.83 -21.42 10.47
CA ASN A 278 -11.15 -21.56 9.06
C ASN A 278 -9.99 -22.06 8.19
N ALA A 279 -8.85 -22.45 8.78
CA ALA A 279 -7.71 -23.00 8.06
C ALA A 279 -7.88 -24.51 7.82
N ASN A 280 -7.83 -24.93 6.56
CA ASN A 280 -7.75 -26.34 6.18
C ASN A 280 -6.29 -26.81 6.09
N ARG A 281 -5.89 -27.65 7.01
CA ARG A 281 -4.51 -28.18 7.12
C ARG A 281 -4.23 -29.36 6.19
N GLU A 282 -5.27 -29.88 5.54
CA GLU A 282 -5.18 -31.01 4.59
C GLU A 282 -4.83 -30.56 3.17
N LEU A 283 -4.88 -29.25 2.90
CA LEU A 283 -4.47 -28.71 1.61
C LEU A 283 -2.96 -28.92 1.39
N ASP A 284 -2.57 -29.34 0.20
CA ASP A 284 -1.15 -29.58 -0.16
C ASP A 284 -0.25 -28.37 0.14
N LYS A 285 -0.78 -27.16 -0.02
CA LYS A 285 -0.05 -25.93 0.29
C LYS A 285 0.16 -25.67 1.79
N ALA A 286 -0.48 -26.42 2.69
CA ALA A 286 -0.37 -26.20 4.15
C ALA A 286 1.09 -26.27 4.64
N VAL A 287 1.90 -27.14 4.05
CA VAL A 287 3.34 -27.26 4.37
C VAL A 287 4.12 -25.98 4.08
N SER A 288 3.62 -25.14 3.18
CA SER A 288 4.21 -23.86 2.80
C SER A 288 4.07 -22.79 3.88
N ALA A 289 3.21 -22.98 4.88
CA ALA A 289 3.03 -22.02 5.98
C ALA A 289 4.34 -21.69 6.70
N ARG A 290 5.25 -22.66 6.84
CA ARG A 290 6.58 -22.45 7.47
C ARG A 290 7.41 -21.43 6.68
N TYR A 291 7.43 -21.56 5.36
CA TYR A 291 8.20 -20.68 4.48
C TYR A 291 7.57 -19.31 4.35
N TYR A 292 6.23 -19.25 4.29
CA TYR A 292 5.50 -17.99 4.28
C TYR A 292 5.75 -17.19 5.57
N PHE A 293 5.62 -17.83 6.75
CA PHE A 293 5.87 -17.17 8.04
C PHE A 293 7.35 -16.82 8.23
N ALA A 294 8.27 -17.62 7.69
CA ALA A 294 9.69 -17.28 7.65
C ALA A 294 9.94 -16.02 6.80
N SER A 295 9.31 -15.92 5.63
CA SER A 295 9.38 -14.70 4.80
C SER A 295 8.81 -13.48 5.51
N VAL A 296 7.68 -13.63 6.22
CA VAL A 296 7.09 -12.57 7.07
C VAL A 296 8.09 -12.12 8.16
N THR A 297 8.73 -13.06 8.86
CA THR A 297 9.76 -12.77 9.89
C THR A 297 10.98 -12.08 9.28
N GLY A 298 11.41 -12.51 8.09
CA GLY A 298 12.50 -11.86 7.39
C GLY A 298 12.18 -10.42 6.97
N VAL A 299 10.97 -10.16 6.45
CA VAL A 299 10.48 -8.81 6.13
C VAL A 299 10.45 -7.93 7.39
N ASP A 300 9.95 -8.45 8.52
CA ASP A 300 9.99 -7.76 9.80
C ASP A 300 11.41 -7.33 10.19
N ARG A 301 12.38 -8.24 10.03
CA ARG A 301 13.79 -7.96 10.34
C ARG A 301 14.36 -6.88 9.42
N MET A 302 14.05 -6.89 8.12
CA MET A 302 14.47 -5.85 7.17
C MET A 302 13.83 -4.50 7.51
N PHE A 303 12.56 -4.50 7.89
CA PHE A 303 11.88 -3.31 8.41
C PHE A 303 12.61 -2.74 9.63
N GLY A 304 13.00 -3.60 10.58
CA GLY A 304 13.80 -3.20 11.75
C GLY A 304 15.14 -2.55 11.39
N TYR A 305 15.85 -3.07 10.38
CA TYR A 305 17.12 -2.48 9.90
C TYR A 305 16.91 -1.07 9.32
N ILE A 306 15.85 -0.87 8.54
CA ILE A 306 15.51 0.45 7.97
C ILE A 306 15.21 1.45 9.10
N LEU A 307 14.38 1.07 10.10
CA LEU A 307 14.07 1.94 11.23
C LEU A 307 15.32 2.29 12.07
N LYS A 308 16.18 1.31 12.32
CA LYS A 308 17.44 1.52 13.03
C LYS A 308 18.31 2.52 12.26
N CYS A 309 18.47 2.34 10.96
CA CYS A 309 19.23 3.26 10.11
C CYS A 309 18.66 4.68 10.17
N LEU A 310 17.34 4.83 10.08
CA LEU A 310 16.66 6.13 10.17
C LEU A 310 16.98 6.85 11.50
N LYS A 311 16.95 6.11 12.61
CA LYS A 311 17.28 6.61 13.94
C LYS A 311 18.76 7.00 14.05
N GLU A 312 19.68 6.17 13.56
CA GLU A 312 21.12 6.44 13.54
C GLU A 312 21.49 7.69 12.72
N GLN A 313 20.69 8.02 11.70
CA GLN A 313 20.86 9.23 10.91
C GLN A 313 20.14 10.46 11.51
N GLY A 314 19.49 10.32 12.66
CA GLY A 314 18.76 11.41 13.34
C GLY A 314 17.53 11.90 12.57
N LEU A 315 16.99 11.09 11.67
CA LEU A 315 15.86 11.44 10.80
C LEU A 315 14.51 10.95 11.33
N ASP A 316 14.51 10.04 12.31
CA ASP A 316 13.33 9.32 12.81
C ASP A 316 12.23 10.25 13.36
N LYS A 317 12.62 11.36 14.03
CA LYS A 317 11.68 12.31 14.65
C LYS A 317 10.87 13.12 13.63
N ASN A 318 11.43 13.36 12.44
CA ASN A 318 10.78 14.11 11.37
C ASN A 318 10.50 13.24 10.14
N THR A 319 10.17 11.97 10.36
CA THR A 319 9.82 11.05 9.30
C THR A 319 8.49 10.36 9.63
N ILE A 320 7.56 10.41 8.68
CA ILE A 320 6.37 9.58 8.65
C ILE A 320 6.78 8.22 8.11
N VAL A 321 6.57 7.17 8.89
CA VAL A 321 6.80 5.79 8.45
C VAL A 321 5.46 5.09 8.37
N ILE A 322 5.20 4.47 7.22
CA ILE A 322 3.98 3.71 6.94
C ILE A 322 4.39 2.28 6.57
N PHE A 323 3.76 1.30 7.20
CA PHE A 323 3.86 -0.10 6.83
C PHE A 323 2.49 -0.61 6.37
N SER A 324 2.43 -1.22 5.18
CA SER A 324 1.19 -1.75 4.61
C SER A 324 1.47 -3.01 3.76
N SER A 325 0.51 -3.40 2.91
CA SER A 325 0.65 -4.41 1.86
C SER A 325 -0.30 -4.08 0.71
N ASP A 326 -0.12 -4.73 -0.44
CA ASP A 326 -1.03 -4.57 -1.58
C ASP A 326 -2.27 -5.47 -1.48
N HIS A 327 -2.15 -6.66 -0.92
CA HIS A 327 -3.25 -7.57 -0.57
C HIS A 327 -2.78 -8.60 0.46
N GLY A 328 -3.72 -9.35 0.99
CA GLY A 328 -3.41 -10.44 1.93
C GLY A 328 -3.10 -11.76 1.23
N GLU A 329 -3.18 -12.83 2.02
CA GLU A 329 -2.94 -14.23 1.66
C GLU A 329 -3.93 -15.10 2.42
N THR A 330 -4.67 -15.99 1.74
CA THR A 330 -5.61 -16.90 2.39
C THR A 330 -4.92 -17.93 3.29
N MET A 331 -3.74 -18.38 2.93
CA MET A 331 -2.93 -19.37 3.68
C MET A 331 -3.80 -20.50 4.25
N CYS A 332 -4.40 -21.28 3.35
CA CYS A 332 -5.32 -22.38 3.66
C CYS A 332 -6.65 -22.00 4.33
N SER A 333 -6.92 -20.73 4.59
CA SER A 333 -8.24 -20.29 5.07
C SER A 333 -9.29 -20.47 3.98
N GLN A 334 -10.57 -20.59 4.38
CA GLN A 334 -11.72 -20.69 3.49
C GLN A 334 -11.74 -21.92 2.57
N ASN A 335 -10.97 -22.96 2.87
CA ASN A 335 -10.86 -24.17 2.05
C ASN A 335 -10.61 -23.87 0.55
N THR A 336 -9.77 -22.89 0.26
CA THR A 336 -9.44 -22.47 -1.10
C THR A 336 -7.95 -22.55 -1.36
N ASP A 337 -7.60 -22.92 -2.59
CA ASP A 337 -6.23 -22.83 -3.11
C ASP A 337 -5.89 -21.43 -3.63
N ASP A 338 -6.92 -20.58 -3.86
CA ASP A 338 -6.72 -19.20 -4.28
C ASP A 338 -6.08 -18.40 -3.14
N PRO A 339 -4.88 -17.85 -3.32
CA PRO A 339 -4.20 -17.11 -2.26
C PRO A 339 -4.82 -15.74 -2.02
N LYS A 340 -5.52 -15.18 -3.00
CA LYS A 340 -5.97 -13.78 -3.05
C LYS A 340 -7.17 -13.61 -3.99
N ASN A 341 -7.52 -12.38 -4.35
CA ASN A 341 -8.59 -12.04 -5.31
C ASN A 341 -10.00 -12.47 -4.86
N SER A 342 -10.24 -12.48 -3.57
CA SER A 342 -11.51 -12.88 -2.95
C SER A 342 -11.98 -11.84 -1.92
N PRO A 343 -13.27 -11.83 -1.54
CA PRO A 343 -13.80 -10.89 -0.54
C PRO A 343 -13.50 -11.32 0.90
N TYR A 344 -12.82 -12.44 1.09
CA TYR A 344 -12.47 -12.91 2.43
C TYR A 344 -11.51 -11.96 3.13
N ARG A 345 -11.65 -11.87 4.45
CA ARG A 345 -10.79 -11.01 5.28
C ARG A 345 -9.30 -11.29 5.09
N GLU A 346 -8.92 -12.55 4.91
CA GLU A 346 -7.54 -12.97 4.69
C GLU A 346 -6.95 -12.40 3.38
N SER A 347 -7.78 -12.16 2.38
CA SER A 347 -7.39 -11.62 1.07
C SER A 347 -7.47 -10.09 1.03
N MET A 348 -8.58 -9.51 1.53
CA MET A 348 -8.83 -8.08 1.44
C MET A 348 -8.12 -7.25 2.51
N ASN A 349 -8.08 -7.74 3.77
CA ASN A 349 -7.48 -6.96 4.85
C ASN A 349 -5.96 -6.96 4.74
N VAL A 350 -5.40 -5.76 4.77
CA VAL A 350 -3.96 -5.53 4.74
C VAL A 350 -3.50 -4.86 6.04
N PRO A 351 -2.26 -5.09 6.50
CA PRO A 351 -1.70 -4.28 7.58
C PRO A 351 -1.65 -2.82 7.14
N PHE A 352 -1.94 -1.92 8.04
CA PHE A 352 -1.73 -0.49 7.81
C PHE A 352 -1.36 0.18 9.14
N MET A 353 -0.13 0.60 9.25
CA MET A 353 0.41 1.23 10.45
C MET A 353 1.07 2.55 10.09
N VAL A 354 0.80 3.61 10.85
CA VAL A 354 1.35 4.95 10.65
C VAL A 354 2.00 5.46 11.92
N ARG A 355 3.29 5.75 11.85
CA ARG A 355 4.06 6.40 12.91
C ARG A 355 4.53 7.77 12.45
N TYR A 356 4.21 8.80 13.22
CA TYR A 356 4.77 10.15 13.08
C TYR A 356 5.03 10.72 14.48
N PRO A 357 6.27 10.66 14.98
CA PRO A 357 6.59 11.03 16.36
C PRO A 357 6.15 12.45 16.73
N GLY A 358 5.48 12.58 17.88
CA GLY A 358 4.99 13.87 18.37
C GLY A 358 3.80 14.47 17.59
N LYS A 359 3.29 13.78 16.56
CA LYS A 359 2.15 14.24 15.74
C LYS A 359 1.00 13.23 15.74
N VAL A 360 1.30 11.96 15.57
CA VAL A 360 0.34 10.86 15.59
C VAL A 360 0.44 10.15 16.93
N LYS A 361 -0.68 10.05 17.66
CA LYS A 361 -0.73 9.34 18.95
C LYS A 361 -0.99 7.84 18.69
N PRO A 362 -0.19 6.94 19.28
CA PRO A 362 -0.36 5.50 19.12
C PRO A 362 -1.73 5.03 19.58
N ARG A 363 -2.37 4.18 18.80
CA ARG A 363 -3.63 3.50 19.12
C ARG A 363 -3.98 2.46 18.08
N VAL A 364 -4.93 1.59 18.42
CA VAL A 364 -5.62 0.75 17.43
C VAL A 364 -6.88 1.49 16.96
N ASP A 365 -7.12 1.50 15.65
CA ASP A 365 -8.24 2.20 15.03
C ASP A 365 -8.93 1.28 13.99
N ASP A 366 -10.24 1.44 13.81
CA ASP A 366 -11.08 0.59 12.95
C ASP A 366 -11.46 1.25 11.61
N LEU A 367 -10.72 2.28 11.19
CA LEU A 367 -10.96 2.94 9.92
C LEU A 367 -10.94 1.95 8.75
N LEU A 368 -12.02 1.95 7.96
CA LEU A 368 -12.12 1.23 6.70
C LEU A 368 -11.35 1.97 5.59
N LEU A 369 -10.02 2.00 5.70
CA LEU A 369 -9.16 2.66 4.71
C LEU A 369 -9.08 1.81 3.44
N SER A 370 -9.49 2.35 2.31
CA SER A 370 -9.47 1.68 0.99
C SER A 370 -8.19 1.98 0.21
N SER A 371 -7.84 1.13 -0.75
CA SER A 371 -6.65 1.36 -1.61
C SER A 371 -6.59 2.76 -2.24
N PRO A 372 -7.68 3.32 -2.83
CA PRO A 372 -7.65 4.66 -3.39
C PRO A 372 -7.47 5.78 -2.35
N ASP A 373 -7.82 5.52 -1.09
CA ASP A 373 -7.71 6.51 -0.01
C ASP A 373 -6.25 6.70 0.47
N ILE A 374 -5.36 5.77 0.11
CA ILE A 374 -3.97 5.78 0.60
C ILE A 374 -3.23 7.01 0.10
N MET A 375 -3.24 7.27 -1.21
CA MET A 375 -2.55 8.43 -1.79
C MET A 375 -2.99 9.76 -1.14
N PRO A 376 -4.28 10.13 -1.13
CA PRO A 376 -4.71 11.40 -0.54
C PRO A 376 -4.42 11.47 0.97
N THR A 377 -4.55 10.36 1.70
CA THR A 377 -4.23 10.30 3.14
C THR A 377 -2.74 10.51 3.41
N VAL A 378 -1.86 9.91 2.61
CA VAL A 378 -0.40 10.08 2.74
C VAL A 378 0.00 11.53 2.41
N LEU A 379 -0.61 12.14 1.40
CA LEU A 379 -0.41 13.54 1.06
C LEU A 379 -0.88 14.46 2.20
N GLY A 380 -2.05 14.20 2.78
CA GLY A 380 -2.56 14.94 3.93
C GLY A 380 -1.68 14.80 5.17
N LEU A 381 -1.15 13.60 5.46
CA LEU A 381 -0.17 13.38 6.53
C LEU A 381 1.11 14.20 6.35
N ALA A 382 1.53 14.41 5.09
CA ALA A 382 2.69 15.22 4.75
C ALA A 382 2.41 16.74 4.69
N GLY A 383 1.15 17.18 4.90
CA GLY A 383 0.71 18.57 4.78
C GLY A 383 0.59 19.05 3.33
N LEU A 384 0.20 18.14 2.44
CA LEU A 384 -0.02 18.37 1.01
C LEU A 384 -1.47 18.14 0.60
N GLU A 385 -2.43 18.23 1.53
CA GLU A 385 -3.87 18.01 1.27
C GLU A 385 -4.43 18.92 0.17
N GLN A 386 -3.92 20.14 0.05
CA GLN A 386 -4.31 21.10 -1.00
C GLN A 386 -3.70 20.78 -2.38
N LYS A 387 -2.89 19.75 -2.46
CA LYS A 387 -2.20 19.29 -3.68
C LYS A 387 -2.75 17.97 -4.21
N ILE A 388 -3.77 17.42 -3.57
CA ILE A 388 -4.45 16.21 -4.03
C ILE A 388 -5.07 16.50 -5.40
N PRO A 389 -4.75 15.71 -6.46
CA PRO A 389 -5.31 15.92 -7.78
C PRO A 389 -6.84 15.78 -7.80
N GLN A 390 -7.51 16.56 -8.62
CA GLN A 390 -8.98 16.54 -8.74
C GLN A 390 -9.52 15.20 -9.24
N GLU A 391 -8.73 14.45 -10.01
CA GLU A 391 -9.13 13.15 -10.57
C GLU A 391 -9.12 12.01 -9.54
N VAL A 392 -8.54 12.22 -8.34
CA VAL A 392 -8.50 11.24 -7.25
C VAL A 392 -9.93 10.90 -6.82
N GLN A 393 -10.20 9.60 -6.68
CA GLN A 393 -11.50 9.10 -6.21
C GLN A 393 -11.50 8.77 -4.72
N GLY A 394 -10.32 8.49 -4.16
CA GLY A 394 -10.13 8.26 -2.73
C GLY A 394 -10.27 9.54 -1.91
N LYS A 395 -10.38 9.37 -0.59
CA LYS A 395 -10.56 10.48 0.36
C LYS A 395 -9.36 10.59 1.30
N ASP A 396 -9.07 11.81 1.73
CA ASP A 396 -8.04 12.09 2.74
C ASP A 396 -8.58 11.82 4.15
N TYR A 397 -8.01 10.84 4.82
CA TYR A 397 -8.29 10.50 6.22
C TYR A 397 -7.15 10.89 7.17
N SER A 398 -6.20 11.71 6.76
CA SER A 398 -5.07 12.16 7.60
C SER A 398 -5.53 12.81 8.92
N GLY A 399 -6.67 13.51 8.91
CA GLY A 399 -7.27 14.09 10.10
C GLY A 399 -7.61 13.06 11.19
N ILE A 400 -7.97 11.83 10.80
CA ILE A 400 -8.20 10.73 11.76
C ILE A 400 -6.88 10.36 12.44
N PHE A 401 -5.79 10.21 11.69
CA PHE A 401 -4.48 9.86 12.25
C PHE A 401 -3.95 10.93 13.22
N PHE A 402 -4.15 12.20 12.90
CA PHE A 402 -3.76 13.29 13.79
C PHE A 402 -4.67 13.46 15.03
N ASN A 403 -5.76 12.70 15.11
CA ASN A 403 -6.78 12.86 16.16
C ASN A 403 -7.29 14.31 16.24
N ASN A 404 -7.38 14.97 15.10
CA ASN A 404 -7.97 16.29 14.99
C ASN A 404 -9.50 16.14 15.03
N ASN A 405 -10.17 16.83 15.96
CA ASN A 405 -11.63 16.89 16.08
C ASN A 405 -12.31 17.62 14.88
N LYS A 406 -11.60 17.92 13.82
CA LYS A 406 -12.21 18.32 12.55
C LYS A 406 -12.95 17.10 12.03
N ALA A 407 -14.24 17.24 11.88
CA ALA A 407 -15.17 16.18 11.49
C ALA A 407 -14.78 15.56 10.14
N VAL A 408 -13.87 14.59 10.17
CA VAL A 408 -13.61 13.69 9.03
C VAL A 408 -14.65 12.59 9.13
N THR A 409 -15.60 12.56 8.21
CA THR A 409 -16.61 11.51 8.14
C THR A 409 -15.92 10.19 7.79
N ARG A 410 -16.06 9.21 8.67
CA ARG A 410 -15.56 7.85 8.42
C ARG A 410 -16.36 7.19 7.31
N PRO A 411 -15.75 6.34 6.47
CA PRO A 411 -16.50 5.58 5.49
C PRO A 411 -17.32 4.48 6.17
N ASP A 412 -18.58 4.35 5.74
CA ASP A 412 -19.48 3.30 6.23
C ASP A 412 -19.20 1.94 5.58
N ALA A 413 -18.56 1.94 4.40
CA ALA A 413 -18.19 0.74 3.67
C ALA A 413 -16.99 0.99 2.74
N ALA A 414 -16.28 -0.10 2.42
CA ALA A 414 -15.25 -0.18 1.40
C ALA A 414 -15.71 -1.14 0.30
N LEU A 415 -15.51 -0.77 -0.98
CA LEU A 415 -15.86 -1.61 -2.12
C LEU A 415 -14.95 -2.83 -2.23
N TYR A 416 -15.54 -3.96 -2.63
CA TYR A 416 -14.84 -5.11 -3.21
C TYR A 416 -15.08 -5.17 -4.72
N ILE A 417 -14.00 -5.29 -5.47
CA ILE A 417 -13.99 -5.34 -6.93
C ILE A 417 -13.23 -6.58 -7.38
N GLN A 418 -13.86 -7.41 -8.23
CA GLN A 418 -13.18 -8.44 -8.98
C GLN A 418 -13.45 -8.26 -10.47
N ASN A 419 -12.38 -8.19 -11.23
CA ASN A 419 -12.42 -8.24 -12.70
C ASN A 419 -11.67 -9.47 -13.18
N VAL A 420 -12.13 -10.06 -14.29
CA VAL A 420 -11.45 -11.14 -14.99
C VAL A 420 -11.26 -10.77 -16.46
N GLY A 421 -10.43 -11.51 -17.17
CA GLY A 421 -10.25 -11.29 -18.62
C GLY A 421 -11.57 -11.46 -19.38
N GLY A 422 -11.88 -10.51 -20.26
CA GLY A 422 -13.05 -10.50 -21.12
C GLY A 422 -12.73 -10.98 -22.54
N LYS A 423 -13.05 -10.14 -23.54
CA LYS A 423 -12.82 -10.46 -24.96
C LYS A 423 -11.32 -10.56 -25.29
N LYS A 424 -11.01 -11.47 -26.23
CA LYS A 424 -9.66 -11.61 -26.81
C LYS A 424 -9.67 -11.15 -28.25
N ASN A 425 -8.54 -10.61 -28.73
CA ASN A 425 -8.32 -10.33 -30.15
C ASN A 425 -7.82 -11.60 -30.90
N SER A 426 -7.55 -11.47 -32.21
CA SER A 426 -7.04 -12.55 -33.06
C SER A 426 -5.70 -13.14 -32.60
N GLU A 427 -4.90 -12.37 -31.86
CA GLU A 427 -3.63 -12.81 -31.29
C GLU A 427 -3.78 -13.48 -29.91
N GLY A 428 -5.02 -13.65 -29.42
CA GLY A 428 -5.30 -14.21 -28.08
C GLY A 428 -5.08 -13.24 -26.91
N LYS A 429 -4.78 -11.96 -27.16
CA LYS A 429 -4.60 -10.94 -26.14
C LYS A 429 -5.94 -10.46 -25.59
N ILE A 430 -6.02 -10.26 -24.29
CA ILE A 430 -7.22 -9.80 -23.57
C ILE A 430 -7.37 -8.29 -23.80
N ILE A 431 -8.38 -7.90 -24.58
CA ILE A 431 -8.65 -6.52 -24.99
C ILE A 431 -9.83 -5.87 -24.26
N SER A 432 -10.47 -6.59 -23.35
CA SER A 432 -11.46 -6.06 -22.41
C SER A 432 -11.39 -6.84 -21.11
N TYR A 433 -11.97 -6.30 -20.04
CA TYR A 433 -12.19 -7.06 -18.81
C TYR A 433 -13.70 -7.31 -18.62
N PHE A 434 -14.02 -8.32 -17.82
CA PHE A 434 -15.38 -8.59 -17.36
C PHE A 434 -15.48 -8.32 -15.86
N PRO A 435 -16.43 -7.47 -15.41
CA PRO A 435 -16.61 -7.12 -14.00
C PRO A 435 -17.34 -8.25 -13.26
N SER A 436 -16.62 -9.33 -12.94
CA SER A 436 -17.15 -10.62 -12.50
C SER A 436 -17.78 -10.61 -11.12
N ALA A 437 -17.34 -9.71 -10.23
CA ALA A 437 -17.96 -9.55 -8.91
C ALA A 437 -17.86 -8.11 -8.40
N ARG A 438 -18.88 -7.73 -7.63
CA ARG A 438 -18.90 -6.50 -6.84
C ARG A 438 -19.44 -6.81 -5.46
N GLY A 439 -18.95 -6.06 -4.49
CA GLY A 439 -19.34 -6.24 -3.11
C GLY A 439 -18.87 -5.09 -2.25
N LEU A 440 -19.09 -5.21 -0.98
CA LEU A 440 -18.65 -4.24 0.02
C LEU A 440 -18.31 -4.91 1.35
N LYS A 441 -17.47 -4.24 2.10
CA LYS A 441 -17.16 -4.52 3.50
C LYS A 441 -17.63 -3.33 4.33
N THR A 442 -18.45 -3.61 5.34
CA THR A 442 -18.81 -2.65 6.39
C THR A 442 -18.08 -2.97 7.69
N ALA A 443 -18.35 -2.23 8.76
CA ALA A 443 -17.85 -2.59 10.10
C ALA A 443 -18.33 -3.98 10.55
N ARG A 444 -19.50 -4.44 10.08
CA ARG A 444 -20.10 -5.71 10.48
C ARG A 444 -20.14 -6.77 9.40
N TYR A 445 -20.45 -6.39 8.15
CA TYR A 445 -20.75 -7.36 7.10
C TYR A 445 -19.69 -7.36 5.99
N THR A 446 -19.42 -8.54 5.45
CA THR A 446 -18.79 -8.74 4.14
C THR A 446 -19.86 -9.27 3.19
N PHE A 447 -20.08 -8.55 2.08
CA PHE A 447 -21.11 -8.90 1.09
C PHE A 447 -20.51 -8.83 -0.32
N ALA A 448 -20.70 -9.89 -1.11
CA ALA A 448 -20.21 -9.93 -2.49
C ALA A 448 -21.16 -10.71 -3.39
N ILE A 449 -21.37 -10.21 -4.60
CA ILE A 449 -22.19 -10.83 -5.64
C ILE A 449 -21.28 -11.15 -6.83
N TYR A 450 -21.28 -12.41 -7.25
CA TYR A 450 -20.59 -12.91 -8.43
C TYR A 450 -21.60 -13.15 -9.56
N ILE A 451 -21.23 -12.80 -10.78
CA ILE A 451 -22.08 -12.96 -11.95
C ILE A 451 -21.39 -13.77 -13.06
N THR A 452 -22.23 -14.36 -13.91
CA THR A 452 -21.80 -14.95 -15.18
C THR A 452 -21.69 -13.88 -16.27
N PRO A 453 -21.04 -14.15 -17.43
CA PRO A 453 -21.03 -13.23 -18.58
C PRO A 453 -22.42 -12.85 -19.13
N LYS A 454 -23.47 -13.60 -18.78
CA LYS A 454 -24.86 -13.28 -19.10
C LYS A 454 -25.56 -12.46 -18.01
N HIS A 455 -24.79 -11.87 -17.10
CA HIS A 455 -25.23 -11.07 -15.94
C HIS A 455 -26.21 -11.82 -15.01
N LYS A 456 -26.15 -13.16 -14.97
CA LYS A 456 -26.91 -13.97 -14.00
C LYS A 456 -26.08 -14.16 -12.74
N ILE A 457 -26.72 -14.14 -11.58
CA ILE A 457 -26.08 -14.43 -10.30
C ILE A 457 -25.46 -15.84 -10.36
N LYS A 458 -24.15 -15.91 -10.10
CA LYS A 458 -23.40 -17.15 -9.96
C LYS A 458 -23.32 -17.57 -8.49
N GLN A 459 -23.06 -16.59 -7.61
CA GLN A 459 -22.88 -16.79 -6.18
C GLN A 459 -23.13 -15.49 -5.44
N VAL A 460 -23.65 -15.58 -4.24
CA VAL A 460 -23.67 -14.46 -3.28
C VAL A 460 -23.02 -14.93 -1.99
N LEU A 461 -22.15 -14.09 -1.46
CA LEU A 461 -21.50 -14.28 -0.17
C LEU A 461 -21.98 -13.19 0.78
N LEU A 462 -22.43 -13.60 1.96
CA LEU A 462 -22.81 -12.71 3.06
C LEU A 462 -22.26 -13.29 4.36
N PHE A 463 -21.37 -12.54 5.01
CA PHE A 463 -20.81 -12.91 6.32
C PHE A 463 -21.08 -11.81 7.33
N ASP A 464 -21.42 -12.19 8.56
CA ASP A 464 -21.45 -11.30 9.72
C ASP A 464 -20.11 -11.40 10.44
N ASP A 465 -19.19 -10.49 10.15
CA ASP A 465 -17.81 -10.54 10.65
C ASP A 465 -17.68 -10.26 12.15
N VAL A 466 -18.77 -9.90 12.82
CA VAL A 466 -18.83 -9.73 14.28
C VAL A 466 -19.23 -11.06 14.95
N GLU A 467 -20.24 -11.74 14.42
CA GLU A 467 -20.71 -13.03 14.94
C GLU A 467 -19.81 -14.19 14.45
N ASP A 468 -19.29 -14.08 13.23
CA ASP A 468 -18.40 -15.06 12.58
C ASP A 468 -17.15 -14.37 12.01
N PRO A 469 -16.18 -13.99 12.86
CA PRO A 469 -14.98 -13.27 12.40
C PRO A 469 -14.06 -14.10 11.51
N TYR A 470 -14.33 -15.39 11.34
CA TYR A 470 -13.59 -16.30 10.46
C TYR A 470 -14.33 -16.60 9.15
N GLN A 471 -15.53 -16.06 8.94
CA GLN A 471 -16.34 -16.22 7.74
C GLN A 471 -16.56 -17.69 7.34
N MET A 472 -16.89 -18.52 8.35
CA MET A 472 -17.10 -19.96 8.18
C MET A 472 -18.52 -20.29 7.67
N ARG A 473 -19.48 -19.38 7.88
CA ARG A 473 -20.88 -19.58 7.47
C ARG A 473 -21.32 -18.50 6.50
N ASN A 474 -21.53 -18.86 5.23
CA ASN A 474 -22.24 -18.00 4.29
C ASN A 474 -23.73 -17.95 4.69
N ILE A 475 -24.22 -16.75 5.01
CA ILE A 475 -25.60 -16.52 5.48
C ILE A 475 -26.54 -16.51 4.27
N PRO A 476 -27.59 -17.35 4.22
CA PRO A 476 -28.63 -17.25 3.21
C PRO A 476 -29.32 -15.87 3.24
N LEU A 477 -29.52 -15.26 2.08
CA LEU A 477 -30.10 -13.91 1.99
C LEU A 477 -31.48 -13.79 2.64
N THR A 478 -32.25 -14.89 2.67
CA THR A 478 -33.58 -14.99 3.28
C THR A 478 -33.55 -14.90 4.80
N GLU A 479 -32.40 -15.14 5.45
CA GLU A 479 -32.27 -15.00 6.90
C GLU A 479 -32.08 -13.54 7.35
N ARG A 480 -31.64 -12.64 6.46
CA ARG A 480 -31.35 -11.24 6.78
C ARG A 480 -31.88 -10.28 5.68
N PRO A 481 -33.16 -10.34 5.29
CA PRO A 481 -33.68 -9.64 4.11
C PRO A 481 -33.53 -8.11 4.20
N ASP A 482 -33.75 -7.52 5.38
CA ASP A 482 -33.63 -6.08 5.57
C ASP A 482 -32.17 -5.61 5.48
N GLU A 483 -31.23 -6.38 6.04
CA GLU A 483 -29.82 -6.07 5.94
C GLU A 483 -29.32 -6.21 4.50
N VAL A 484 -29.73 -7.26 3.78
CA VAL A 484 -29.41 -7.43 2.35
C VAL A 484 -29.90 -6.24 1.54
N LYS A 485 -31.13 -5.76 1.78
CA LYS A 485 -31.67 -4.58 1.10
C LYS A 485 -30.81 -3.32 1.37
N LYS A 486 -30.39 -3.11 2.62
CA LYS A 486 -29.49 -2.00 2.98
C LYS A 486 -28.13 -2.12 2.27
N LEU A 487 -27.52 -3.33 2.30
CA LEU A 487 -26.24 -3.59 1.66
C LEU A 487 -26.30 -3.40 0.14
N CYS A 488 -27.38 -3.85 -0.51
CA CYS A 488 -27.60 -3.66 -1.95
C CYS A 488 -27.76 -2.17 -2.31
N LYS A 489 -28.48 -1.40 -1.50
CA LYS A 489 -28.62 0.05 -1.69
C LYS A 489 -27.25 0.75 -1.53
N GLN A 490 -26.49 0.40 -0.47
CA GLN A 490 -25.17 0.97 -0.21
C GLN A 490 -24.19 0.61 -1.34
N LEU A 491 -24.21 -0.65 -1.81
CA LEU A 491 -23.41 -1.09 -2.95
C LEU A 491 -23.73 -0.25 -4.20
N GLY A 492 -25.02 -0.08 -4.53
CA GLY A 492 -25.44 0.71 -5.70
C GLY A 492 -24.95 2.17 -5.62
N THR A 493 -24.97 2.78 -4.43
CA THR A 493 -24.43 4.14 -4.21
C THR A 493 -22.93 4.18 -4.47
N LEU A 494 -22.17 3.27 -3.87
CA LEU A 494 -20.71 3.23 -4.05
C LEU A 494 -20.31 2.96 -5.51
N LEU A 495 -21.05 2.11 -6.23
CA LEU A 495 -20.79 1.83 -7.66
C LEU A 495 -21.10 3.06 -8.53
N LYS A 496 -22.13 3.84 -8.18
CA LYS A 496 -22.42 5.12 -8.86
C LYS A 496 -21.28 6.12 -8.64
N ASP A 497 -20.81 6.27 -7.40
CA ASP A 497 -19.79 7.26 -7.03
C ASP A 497 -18.48 7.07 -7.81
N ILE A 498 -18.17 5.85 -8.24
CA ILE A 498 -16.97 5.53 -9.02
C ILE A 498 -17.23 5.30 -10.50
N ASP A 499 -18.46 5.51 -10.97
CA ASP A 499 -18.86 5.29 -12.36
C ASP A 499 -18.56 3.86 -12.84
N ASP A 500 -18.86 2.87 -11.99
CA ASP A 500 -18.55 1.45 -12.22
C ASP A 500 -19.38 0.87 -13.38
N PRO A 501 -18.87 -0.10 -14.16
CA PRO A 501 -19.63 -0.79 -15.20
C PRO A 501 -20.97 -1.36 -14.73
N TRP A 502 -21.06 -1.90 -13.51
CA TRP A 502 -22.33 -2.41 -12.99
C TRP A 502 -23.39 -1.30 -12.85
N TYR A 503 -22.98 -0.10 -12.47
CA TYR A 503 -23.87 1.06 -12.40
C TYR A 503 -24.30 1.50 -13.81
N LYS A 504 -23.34 1.63 -14.74
CA LYS A 504 -23.60 2.06 -16.13
C LYS A 504 -24.57 1.14 -16.85
N ASP A 505 -24.36 -0.15 -16.74
CA ASP A 505 -25.13 -1.18 -17.44
C ASP A 505 -26.34 -1.67 -16.63
N ARG A 506 -26.63 -1.06 -15.46
CA ARG A 506 -27.73 -1.44 -14.56
C ARG A 506 -27.76 -2.93 -14.25
N ILE A 507 -26.57 -3.52 -14.03
CA ILE A 507 -26.43 -4.96 -13.76
C ILE A 507 -27.15 -5.31 -12.46
N LEU A 508 -28.03 -6.34 -12.51
CA LEU A 508 -28.85 -6.80 -11.39
C LEU A 508 -29.69 -5.68 -10.75
N ALA A 509 -30.31 -4.80 -11.57
CA ALA A 509 -31.13 -3.69 -11.06
C ALA A 509 -32.33 -4.13 -10.20
N ASP A 510 -32.79 -5.39 -10.35
CA ASP A 510 -33.83 -5.98 -9.50
C ASP A 510 -33.34 -6.26 -8.05
N MET A 511 -32.04 -6.34 -7.84
CA MET A 511 -31.42 -6.62 -6.55
C MET A 511 -30.62 -5.42 -6.03
N VAL A 512 -29.73 -4.86 -6.86
CA VAL A 512 -28.86 -3.73 -6.49
C VAL A 512 -29.60 -2.43 -6.78
N THR A 513 -29.95 -1.69 -5.72
CA THR A 513 -30.64 -0.41 -5.86
C THR A 513 -29.66 0.68 -6.29
N TYR A 514 -29.76 1.12 -7.53
CA TYR A 514 -28.98 2.24 -8.06
C TYR A 514 -29.75 3.56 -7.89
N PRO A 515 -29.14 4.60 -7.29
CA PRO A 515 -29.74 5.93 -7.17
C PRO A 515 -29.83 6.67 -8.51
#